data_e8840b613370c9689a2fb9caa5515106
#
_entry.id   e8840b613370c9689a2fb9caa5515106
#
_cell.length_a   1.000
_cell.length_b   1.000
_cell.length_c   1.000
_cell.angle_alpha   90.00
_cell.angle_beta   90.00
_cell.angle_gamma   90.00
#
_symmetry.space_group_name_H-M   'P 1'
#
loop_
_entity.id
_entity.type
_entity.pdbx_description
1 polymer ?
#
loop_
_entity_poly.entity_id
_entity_poly.type
_entity_poly.pdbx_seq_one_letter_code
_entity_poly.pdbx_strand_id
1 'polypeptide(L)'
;MNQDFAPSAYIALALLLALMIRGAWRGYRRGPLRQLAGPAALTVGMATAWTFGPDAGHALLEETSFPWLLRGAAGVCLLGPSVGLLAYSLCWWLGRRPEGAEEAESPVAGAFVGCWTGMTYFALLMLTLFSWAAVQEALLNPQEPPTFTMRLRAELVESGLASELKDWSPIPEKHRALITGTRRLMNDAAARRRLMAMPEIRALAAHPTVYQAWQDKDVRKLLNDNDLTSLVDHPKVRAALADEQLQREAEKVDLPGLMEKALKKPGN
;
A
#
# COMPACT_ATOMS: atom_id res chain seq x y z
N MET A 1 -2.86 20.03 -32.01
CA MET A 1 -3.31 18.90 -31.18
C MET A 1 -3.94 19.49 -29.92
N ASN A 2 -5.26 19.70 -29.93
CA ASN A 2 -5.98 20.08 -28.72
C ASN A 2 -6.10 18.80 -27.86
N GLN A 3 -5.24 18.66 -26.87
CA GLN A 3 -5.46 17.69 -25.81
C GLN A 3 -6.52 18.30 -24.90
N ASP A 4 -7.77 17.95 -25.14
CA ASP A 4 -8.83 18.23 -24.16
C ASP A 4 -8.51 17.40 -22.92
N PHE A 5 -7.97 18.05 -21.89
CA PHE A 5 -7.70 17.42 -20.62
C PHE A 5 -8.98 16.84 -20.05
N ALA A 6 -8.91 15.62 -19.53
CA ALA A 6 -10.05 15.01 -18.85
C ALA A 6 -10.53 15.89 -17.69
N PRO A 7 -11.84 15.96 -17.40
CA PRO A 7 -12.39 16.78 -16.32
C PRO A 7 -11.71 16.58 -14.95
N SER A 8 -11.25 15.37 -14.68
CA SER A 8 -10.48 15.00 -13.49
C SER A 8 -9.13 15.73 -13.38
N ALA A 9 -8.48 16.00 -14.52
CA ALA A 9 -7.23 16.74 -14.55
C ALA A 9 -7.41 18.20 -14.14
N TYR A 10 -8.50 18.85 -14.59
CA TYR A 10 -8.85 20.20 -14.15
C TYR A 10 -9.17 20.26 -12.66
N ILE A 11 -9.89 19.26 -12.14
CA ILE A 11 -10.20 19.16 -10.71
C ILE A 11 -8.90 18.98 -9.90
N ALA A 12 -7.98 18.13 -10.34
CA ALA A 12 -6.70 17.92 -9.68
C ALA A 12 -5.84 19.20 -9.67
N LEU A 13 -5.78 19.91 -10.79
CA LEU A 13 -5.09 21.21 -10.90
C LEU A 13 -5.73 22.28 -10.01
N ALA A 14 -7.05 22.37 -9.99
CA ALA A 14 -7.78 23.31 -9.13
C ALA A 14 -7.51 23.00 -7.65
N LEU A 15 -7.49 21.71 -7.27
CA LEU A 15 -7.17 21.28 -5.91
C LEU A 15 -5.71 21.62 -5.54
N LEU A 16 -4.77 21.37 -6.45
CA LEU A 16 -3.36 21.76 -6.26
C LEU A 16 -3.25 23.25 -5.99
N LEU A 17 -3.83 24.09 -6.86
CA LEU A 17 -3.82 25.55 -6.72
C LEU A 17 -4.48 25.98 -5.40
N ALA A 18 -5.61 25.41 -5.03
CA ALA A 18 -6.29 25.72 -3.78
C ALA A 18 -5.42 25.38 -2.56
N LEU A 19 -4.73 24.23 -2.57
CA LEU A 19 -3.82 23.83 -1.49
C LEU A 19 -2.58 24.73 -1.43
N MET A 20 -2.03 25.12 -2.58
CA MET A 20 -0.89 26.06 -2.65
C MET A 20 -1.28 27.45 -2.13
N ILE A 21 -2.40 28.01 -2.56
CA ILE A 21 -2.89 29.32 -2.11
C ILE A 21 -3.19 29.30 -0.61
N ARG A 22 -3.91 28.27 -0.14
CA ARG A 22 -4.19 28.09 1.29
C ARG A 22 -2.90 27.94 2.11
N GLY A 23 -1.94 27.18 1.58
CA GLY A 23 -0.63 26.99 2.21
C GLY A 23 0.13 28.31 2.29
N ALA A 24 0.23 29.03 1.17
CA ALA A 24 0.89 30.36 1.10
C ALA A 24 0.25 31.36 2.07
N TRP A 25 -1.06 31.47 2.10
CA TRP A 25 -1.78 32.33 3.04
C TRP A 25 -1.50 31.99 4.50
N ARG A 26 -1.48 30.72 4.81
CA ARG A 26 -1.20 30.22 6.16
C ARG A 26 0.25 30.47 6.58
N GLY A 27 1.19 30.24 5.63
CA GLY A 27 2.61 30.52 5.83
C GLY A 27 2.91 31.99 6.01
N TYR A 28 2.27 32.87 5.22
CA TYR A 28 2.37 34.32 5.35
C TYR A 28 1.98 34.79 6.76
N ARG A 29 0.92 34.18 7.36
CA ARG A 29 0.45 34.55 8.71
C ARG A 29 1.22 33.92 9.85
N ARG A 30 1.77 32.72 9.69
CA ARG A 30 2.32 31.89 10.78
C ARG A 30 3.85 31.83 10.80
N GLY A 31 4.47 32.28 9.73
CA GLY A 31 5.91 32.17 9.53
C GLY A 31 6.37 30.79 9.01
N PRO A 32 7.60 30.69 8.45
CA PRO A 32 8.11 29.50 7.77
C PRO A 32 8.31 28.30 8.70
N LEU A 33 8.83 28.49 9.90
CA LEU A 33 9.17 27.40 10.81
C LEU A 33 7.93 26.58 11.25
N ARG A 34 6.85 27.30 11.62
CA ARG A 34 5.59 26.62 12.02
C ARG A 34 4.91 25.90 10.86
N GLN A 35 5.13 26.39 9.64
CA GLN A 35 4.55 25.79 8.45
C GLN A 35 5.27 24.49 8.06
N LEU A 36 6.57 24.36 8.35
CA LEU A 36 7.34 23.15 8.09
C LEU A 36 6.97 21.99 9.02
N ALA A 37 6.35 22.23 10.17
CA ALA A 37 6.03 21.19 11.14
C ALA A 37 5.18 20.06 10.54
N GLY A 38 4.18 20.39 9.71
CA GLY A 38 3.32 19.40 9.07
C GLY A 38 4.06 18.49 8.07
N PRO A 39 4.68 19.06 7.03
CA PRO A 39 5.48 18.29 6.07
C PRO A 39 6.60 17.49 6.73
N ALA A 40 7.34 18.07 7.66
CA ALA A 40 8.40 17.38 8.39
C ALA A 40 7.85 16.17 9.17
N ALA A 41 6.74 16.35 9.88
CA ALA A 41 6.07 15.28 10.60
C ALA A 41 5.63 14.13 9.67
N LEU A 42 5.03 14.48 8.54
CA LEU A 42 4.60 13.49 7.55
C LEU A 42 5.79 12.75 6.94
N THR A 43 6.83 13.47 6.54
CA THR A 43 8.02 12.85 5.93
C THR A 43 8.72 11.92 6.91
N VAL A 44 8.96 12.37 8.14
CA VAL A 44 9.59 11.56 9.18
C VAL A 44 8.72 10.38 9.57
N GLY A 45 7.41 10.58 9.75
CA GLY A 45 6.46 9.52 10.06
C GLY A 45 6.40 8.46 8.96
N MET A 46 6.30 8.87 7.70
CA MET A 46 6.28 7.94 6.56
C MET A 46 7.61 7.19 6.41
N ALA A 47 8.75 7.89 6.47
CA ALA A 47 10.06 7.26 6.37
C ALA A 47 10.26 6.22 7.49
N THR A 48 9.90 6.55 8.72
CA THR A 48 10.01 5.63 9.86
C THR A 48 9.04 4.46 9.72
N ALA A 49 7.80 4.72 9.31
CA ALA A 49 6.81 3.69 9.08
C ALA A 49 7.25 2.69 8.00
N TRP A 50 7.82 3.21 6.91
CA TRP A 50 8.29 2.37 5.81
C TRP A 50 9.49 1.52 6.19
N THR A 51 10.44 2.10 6.92
CA THR A 51 11.70 1.43 7.26
C THR A 51 11.55 0.45 8.42
N PHE A 52 10.82 0.83 9.46
CA PHE A 52 10.76 0.08 10.72
C PHE A 52 9.36 -0.48 11.03
N GLY A 53 8.34 -0.02 10.31
CA GLY A 53 6.95 -0.42 10.57
C GLY A 53 6.71 -1.92 10.51
N PRO A 54 7.16 -2.63 9.47
CA PRO A 54 6.96 -4.08 9.38
C PRO A 54 7.55 -4.83 10.58
N ASP A 55 8.81 -4.54 10.92
CA ASP A 55 9.51 -5.19 12.02
C ASP A 55 8.87 -4.85 13.38
N ALA A 56 8.53 -3.59 13.58
CA ALA A 56 7.83 -3.14 14.78
C ALA A 56 6.46 -3.81 14.92
N GLY A 57 5.72 -3.98 13.82
CA GLY A 57 4.44 -4.67 13.82
C GLY A 57 4.55 -6.13 14.21
N HIS A 58 5.56 -6.82 13.69
CA HIS A 58 5.82 -8.19 14.09
C HIS A 58 6.21 -8.29 15.57
N ALA A 59 7.11 -7.45 16.06
CA ALA A 59 7.55 -7.46 17.45
C ALA A 59 6.43 -7.07 18.44
N LEU A 60 5.65 -6.02 18.15
CA LEU A 60 4.60 -5.53 19.06
C LEU A 60 3.36 -6.43 19.09
N LEU A 61 3.07 -7.13 18.00
CA LEU A 61 1.86 -7.93 17.87
C LEU A 61 2.13 -9.44 17.93
N GLU A 62 3.36 -9.85 18.26
CA GLU A 62 3.76 -11.26 18.31
C GLU A 62 2.91 -12.07 19.29
N GLU A 63 2.65 -11.53 20.47
CA GLU A 63 1.84 -12.18 21.52
C GLU A 63 0.34 -12.01 21.32
N THR A 64 -0.10 -11.27 20.31
CA THR A 64 -1.51 -11.01 20.07
C THR A 64 -2.12 -12.02 19.08
N SER A 65 -3.45 -12.18 19.15
CA SER A 65 -4.22 -12.96 18.16
C SER A 65 -4.31 -12.28 16.79
N PHE A 66 -3.59 -11.18 16.58
CA PHE A 66 -3.65 -10.44 15.32
C PHE A 66 -3.03 -11.27 14.17
N PRO A 67 -3.69 -11.34 13.00
CA PRO A 67 -3.21 -12.12 11.86
C PRO A 67 -1.77 -11.76 11.50
N TRP A 68 -0.87 -12.74 11.47
CA TRP A 68 0.56 -12.52 11.26
C TRP A 68 0.85 -11.79 9.94
N LEU A 69 0.08 -12.08 8.88
CA LEU A 69 0.21 -11.45 7.56
C LEU A 69 -0.04 -9.94 7.60
N LEU A 70 -0.88 -9.48 8.54
CA LEU A 70 -1.25 -8.08 8.70
C LEU A 70 -0.42 -7.35 9.75
N ARG A 71 0.42 -8.05 10.52
CA ARG A 71 1.24 -7.45 11.59
C ARG A 71 2.16 -6.37 11.05
N GLY A 72 2.84 -6.65 9.93
CA GLY A 72 3.68 -5.64 9.27
C GLY A 72 2.91 -4.39 8.85
N ALA A 73 1.75 -4.55 8.24
CA ALA A 73 0.89 -3.43 7.86
C ALA A 73 0.37 -2.66 9.09
N ALA A 74 -0.01 -3.37 10.15
CA ALA A 74 -0.42 -2.76 11.40
C ALA A 74 0.72 -1.96 12.04
N GLY A 75 1.96 -2.46 12.00
CA GLY A 75 3.14 -1.75 12.48
C GLY A 75 3.37 -0.45 11.70
N VAL A 76 3.24 -0.45 10.39
CA VAL A 76 3.29 0.76 9.55
C VAL A 76 2.21 1.77 9.99
N CYS A 77 0.97 1.30 10.19
CA CYS A 77 -0.15 2.14 10.59
C CYS A 77 -0.02 2.69 12.01
N LEU A 78 0.66 1.99 12.91
CA LEU A 78 0.87 2.44 14.30
C LEU A 78 2.09 3.36 14.41
N LEU A 79 3.23 2.95 13.82
CA LEU A 79 4.50 3.66 13.97
C LEU A 79 4.49 5.00 13.23
N GLY A 80 3.95 5.03 12.02
CA GLY A 80 3.92 6.23 11.19
C GLY A 80 3.22 7.41 11.85
N PRO A 81 1.95 7.30 12.23
CA PRO A 81 1.23 8.36 12.94
C PRO A 81 1.87 8.73 14.27
N SER A 82 2.36 7.75 15.05
CA SER A 82 2.97 8.00 16.36
C SER A 82 4.23 8.84 16.24
N VAL A 83 5.16 8.45 15.37
CA VAL A 83 6.39 9.20 15.11
C VAL A 83 6.08 10.54 14.43
N GLY A 84 5.12 10.55 13.50
CA GLY A 84 4.66 11.79 12.87
C GLY A 84 4.10 12.80 13.89
N LEU A 85 3.29 12.36 14.84
CA LEU A 85 2.77 13.21 15.92
C LEU A 85 3.87 13.72 16.85
N LEU A 86 4.85 12.87 17.19
CA LEU A 86 6.00 13.28 17.98
C LEU A 86 6.82 14.34 17.24
N ALA A 87 7.13 14.11 15.98
CA ALA A 87 7.86 15.08 15.14
C ALA A 87 7.08 16.38 14.99
N TYR A 88 5.75 16.32 14.78
CA TYR A 88 4.89 17.51 14.75
C TYR A 88 4.94 18.28 16.04
N SER A 89 4.79 17.60 17.17
CA SER A 89 4.81 18.21 18.50
C SER A 89 6.15 18.86 18.80
N LEU A 90 7.24 18.21 18.43
CA LEU A 90 8.58 18.73 18.59
C LEU A 90 8.80 19.99 17.74
N CYS A 91 8.46 19.93 16.46
CA CYS A 91 8.55 21.10 15.57
C CYS A 91 7.65 22.25 16.05
N TRP A 92 6.47 21.92 16.52
CA TRP A 92 5.55 22.94 17.07
C TRP A 92 6.10 23.56 18.34
N TRP A 93 6.72 22.77 19.24
CA TRP A 93 7.35 23.25 20.46
C TRP A 93 8.57 24.10 20.16
N LEU A 94 9.46 23.70 19.25
CA LEU A 94 10.62 24.47 18.81
C LEU A 94 10.22 25.76 18.09
N GLY A 95 9.09 25.79 17.42
CA GLY A 95 8.52 26.98 16.79
C GLY A 95 7.79 27.93 17.75
N ARG A 96 7.69 27.60 19.06
CA ARG A 96 7.17 28.53 20.07
C ARG A 96 8.21 29.61 20.33
N ARG A 97 7.81 30.85 20.13
CA ARG A 97 8.65 31.99 20.44
C ARG A 97 8.45 32.42 21.89
N PRO A 98 9.49 32.87 22.57
CA PRO A 98 9.32 33.63 23.80
C PRO A 98 8.54 34.94 23.52
N GLU A 99 7.70 35.34 24.45
CA GLU A 99 6.96 36.59 24.38
C GLU A 99 7.95 37.74 24.18
N GLY A 100 7.79 38.54 23.12
CA GLY A 100 8.65 39.67 22.80
C GLY A 100 9.58 39.50 21.58
N ALA A 101 9.68 38.35 20.97
CA ALA A 101 10.44 38.13 19.75
C ALA A 101 9.60 38.41 18.49
N GLU A 102 9.21 39.66 18.27
CA GLU A 102 8.38 40.06 17.12
C GLU A 102 9.14 40.27 15.82
N GLU A 103 10.47 40.23 15.82
CA GLU A 103 11.28 40.60 14.65
C GLU A 103 11.85 39.40 13.90
N ALA A 104 11.70 39.48 12.59
CA ALA A 104 12.52 38.88 11.52
C ALA A 104 12.06 37.57 10.89
N GLU A 105 10.77 37.15 10.91
CA GLU A 105 10.36 36.18 9.88
C GLU A 105 9.75 36.94 8.69
N SER A 106 10.43 36.85 7.52
CA SER A 106 9.89 37.37 6.29
C SER A 106 8.53 36.72 5.96
N PRO A 107 7.45 37.50 5.90
CA PRO A 107 6.13 36.96 5.49
C PRO A 107 6.19 36.29 4.12
N VAL A 108 7.08 36.78 3.23
CA VAL A 108 7.32 36.22 1.90
C VAL A 108 7.94 34.82 2.00
N ALA A 109 8.93 34.62 2.88
CA ALA A 109 9.51 33.31 3.12
C ALA A 109 8.46 32.34 3.69
N GLY A 110 7.60 32.81 4.60
CA GLY A 110 6.49 32.05 5.12
C GLY A 110 5.48 31.64 4.03
N ALA A 111 5.13 32.56 3.13
CA ALA A 111 4.25 32.25 2.00
C ALA A 111 4.88 31.21 1.06
N PHE A 112 6.16 31.32 0.75
CA PHE A 112 6.89 30.36 -0.09
C PHE A 112 6.90 28.96 0.53
N VAL A 113 7.27 28.86 1.80
CA VAL A 113 7.25 27.57 2.54
C VAL A 113 5.84 27.01 2.62
N GLY A 114 4.83 27.88 2.81
CA GLY A 114 3.43 27.47 2.81
C GLY A 114 2.96 26.93 1.47
N CYS A 115 3.37 27.57 0.38
CA CYS A 115 3.11 27.07 -0.99
C CYS A 115 3.70 25.67 -1.19
N TRP A 116 4.98 25.48 -0.83
CA TRP A 116 5.65 24.19 -0.86
C TRP A 116 4.93 23.14 -0.02
N THR A 117 4.46 23.51 1.16
CA THR A 117 3.65 22.66 2.03
C THR A 117 2.36 22.22 1.32
N GLY A 118 1.68 23.12 0.63
CA GLY A 118 0.50 22.81 -0.17
C GLY A 118 0.78 21.78 -1.27
N MET A 119 1.90 21.93 -1.98
CA MET A 119 2.35 20.95 -2.98
C MET A 119 2.63 19.58 -2.36
N THR A 120 3.28 19.56 -1.19
CA THR A 120 3.58 18.31 -0.47
C THR A 120 2.30 17.57 -0.08
N TYR A 121 1.30 18.27 0.45
CA TYR A 121 0.01 17.66 0.77
C TYR A 121 -0.71 17.13 -0.47
N PHE A 122 -0.64 17.86 -1.59
CA PHE A 122 -1.20 17.37 -2.85
C PHE A 122 -0.49 16.10 -3.33
N ALA A 123 0.84 16.07 -3.31
CA ALA A 123 1.63 14.90 -3.69
C ALA A 123 1.28 13.67 -2.81
N LEU A 124 1.15 13.87 -1.50
CA LEU A 124 0.74 12.82 -0.57
C LEU A 124 -0.67 12.30 -0.85
N LEU A 125 -1.61 13.20 -1.15
CA LEU A 125 -2.96 12.84 -1.53
C LEU A 125 -2.97 11.99 -2.81
N MET A 126 -2.20 12.40 -3.82
CA MET A 126 -2.05 11.65 -5.07
C MET A 126 -1.42 10.27 -4.83
N LEU A 127 -0.34 10.20 -4.05
CA LEU A 127 0.29 8.93 -3.68
C LEU A 127 -0.68 8.00 -2.96
N THR A 128 -1.48 8.53 -2.03
CA THR A 128 -2.50 7.74 -1.32
C THR A 128 -3.57 7.22 -2.27
N LEU A 129 -4.06 8.08 -3.16
CA LEU A 129 -5.05 7.71 -4.17
C LEU A 129 -4.52 6.61 -5.10
N PHE A 130 -3.29 6.77 -5.61
CA PHE A 130 -2.67 5.81 -6.51
C PHE A 130 -2.37 4.49 -5.82
N SER A 131 -1.92 4.54 -4.56
CA SER A 131 -1.69 3.36 -3.73
C SER A 131 -2.99 2.59 -3.49
N TRP A 132 -4.06 3.30 -3.14
CA TRP A 132 -5.37 2.69 -2.93
C TRP A 132 -5.95 2.09 -4.21
N ALA A 133 -5.85 2.80 -5.33
CA ALA A 133 -6.28 2.29 -6.63
C ALA A 133 -5.49 1.04 -7.04
N ALA A 134 -4.17 1.00 -6.79
CA ALA A 134 -3.33 -0.17 -7.06
C ALA A 134 -3.71 -1.38 -6.19
N VAL A 135 -4.03 -1.16 -4.92
CA VAL A 135 -4.54 -2.22 -4.03
C VAL A 135 -5.90 -2.74 -4.53
N GLN A 136 -6.81 -1.83 -4.89
CA GLN A 136 -8.10 -2.23 -5.44
C GLN A 136 -7.95 -3.01 -6.75
N GLU A 137 -7.09 -2.56 -7.66
CA GLU A 137 -6.78 -3.27 -8.91
C GLU A 137 -6.25 -4.68 -8.65
N ALA A 138 -5.41 -4.85 -7.62
CA ALA A 138 -4.93 -6.15 -7.20
C ALA A 138 -6.04 -7.02 -6.57
N LEU A 139 -6.99 -6.44 -5.85
CA LEU A 139 -8.05 -7.15 -5.12
C LEU A 139 -9.33 -7.36 -5.92
N LEU A 140 -9.69 -6.51 -6.85
CA LEU A 140 -10.92 -6.59 -7.64
C LEU A 140 -10.91 -7.75 -8.65
N ASN A 141 -12.06 -8.36 -8.86
CA ASN A 141 -12.23 -9.39 -9.87
C ASN A 141 -12.16 -8.74 -11.28
N PRO A 142 -11.41 -9.31 -12.26
CA PRO A 142 -11.35 -8.75 -13.62
C PRO A 142 -12.70 -8.57 -14.32
N GLN A 143 -13.74 -9.26 -13.83
CA GLN A 143 -15.11 -9.14 -14.35
C GLN A 143 -15.90 -8.00 -13.71
N GLU A 144 -15.41 -7.42 -12.62
CA GLU A 144 -16.07 -6.30 -11.95
C GLU A 144 -15.71 -4.97 -12.61
N PRO A 145 -16.66 -4.02 -12.69
CA PRO A 145 -16.37 -2.71 -13.26
C PRO A 145 -15.32 -1.97 -12.40
N PRO A 146 -14.43 -1.19 -13.05
CA PRO A 146 -13.40 -0.45 -12.34
C PRO A 146 -14.05 0.54 -11.35
N THR A 147 -13.50 0.61 -10.14
CA THR A 147 -13.96 1.53 -9.10
C THR A 147 -13.71 3.00 -9.50
N PHE A 148 -14.35 3.92 -8.80
CA PHE A 148 -14.15 5.35 -9.02
C PHE A 148 -12.66 5.75 -8.93
N THR A 149 -11.94 5.23 -7.95
CA THR A 149 -10.51 5.54 -7.73
C THR A 149 -9.61 4.99 -8.85
N MET A 150 -9.94 3.82 -9.40
CA MET A 150 -9.22 3.25 -10.53
C MET A 150 -9.45 4.07 -11.81
N ARG A 151 -10.69 4.50 -12.05
CA ARG A 151 -11.02 5.39 -13.19
C ARG A 151 -10.31 6.72 -13.07
N LEU A 152 -10.37 7.34 -11.89
CA LEU A 152 -9.69 8.60 -11.61
C LEU A 152 -8.17 8.49 -11.82
N ARG A 153 -7.55 7.39 -11.37
CA ARG A 153 -6.13 7.11 -11.64
C ARG A 153 -5.85 7.04 -13.13
N ALA A 154 -6.64 6.26 -13.89
CA ALA A 154 -6.46 6.11 -15.33
C ALA A 154 -6.54 7.46 -16.06
N GLU A 155 -7.56 8.28 -15.77
CA GLU A 155 -7.73 9.61 -16.35
C GLU A 155 -6.56 10.56 -16.01
N LEU A 156 -6.05 10.53 -14.77
CA LEU A 156 -4.90 11.36 -14.37
C LEU A 156 -3.60 10.93 -15.06
N VAL A 157 -3.42 9.64 -15.31
CA VAL A 157 -2.28 9.12 -16.08
C VAL A 157 -2.40 9.49 -17.55
N GLU A 158 -3.57 9.30 -18.17
CA GLU A 158 -3.84 9.64 -19.56
C GLU A 158 -3.71 11.13 -19.85
N SER A 159 -4.09 11.98 -18.90
CA SER A 159 -3.91 13.43 -19.00
C SER A 159 -2.45 13.90 -18.91
N GLY A 160 -1.52 13.01 -18.59
CA GLY A 160 -0.10 13.33 -18.41
C GLY A 160 0.25 13.95 -17.05
N LEU A 161 -0.74 14.32 -16.23
CA LEU A 161 -0.53 14.93 -14.90
C LEU A 161 0.17 14.00 -13.91
N ALA A 162 0.03 12.70 -14.09
CA ALA A 162 0.58 11.69 -13.21
C ALA A 162 1.22 10.53 -13.99
N SER A 163 1.78 10.82 -15.17
CA SER A 163 2.44 9.83 -16.03
C SER A 163 3.56 9.07 -15.31
N GLU A 164 4.34 9.77 -14.47
CA GLU A 164 5.41 9.19 -13.66
C GLU A 164 4.90 8.21 -12.60
N LEU A 165 3.64 8.31 -12.22
CA LEU A 165 3.01 7.42 -11.24
C LEU A 165 2.26 6.24 -11.88
N LYS A 166 2.35 6.09 -13.20
CA LYS A 166 1.65 5.03 -13.94
C LYS A 166 1.94 3.64 -13.36
N ASP A 167 3.22 3.37 -13.12
CA ASP A 167 3.69 2.07 -12.61
C ASP A 167 3.81 2.03 -11.08
N TRP A 168 3.42 3.13 -10.42
CA TRP A 168 3.47 3.20 -8.97
C TRP A 168 2.54 2.18 -8.34
N SER A 169 3.10 1.34 -7.48
CA SER A 169 2.35 0.40 -6.64
C SER A 169 3.04 0.27 -5.29
N PRO A 170 2.31 0.37 -4.18
CA PRO A 170 2.86 0.12 -2.84
C PRO A 170 3.10 -1.38 -2.61
N ILE A 171 2.54 -2.23 -3.47
CA ILE A 171 2.68 -3.68 -3.39
C ILE A 171 3.92 -4.07 -4.19
N PRO A 172 4.92 -4.72 -3.58
CA PRO A 172 6.08 -5.25 -4.29
C PRO A 172 5.66 -6.13 -5.47
N GLU A 173 6.40 -6.06 -6.57
CA GLU A 173 6.04 -6.74 -7.83
C GLU A 173 5.80 -8.24 -7.64
N LYS A 174 6.65 -8.91 -6.84
CA LYS A 174 6.48 -10.33 -6.48
C LYS A 174 5.11 -10.60 -5.83
N HIS A 175 4.70 -9.77 -4.87
CA HIS A 175 3.42 -9.95 -4.18
C HIS A 175 2.24 -9.65 -5.09
N ARG A 176 2.35 -8.62 -5.94
CA ARG A 176 1.33 -8.29 -6.94
C ARG A 176 1.14 -9.45 -7.93
N ALA A 177 2.24 -10.02 -8.42
CA ALA A 177 2.21 -11.18 -9.29
C ALA A 177 1.57 -12.41 -8.62
N LEU A 178 1.87 -12.66 -7.35
CA LEU A 178 1.25 -13.73 -6.56
C LEU A 178 -0.26 -13.51 -6.39
N ILE A 179 -0.68 -12.31 -5.97
CA ILE A 179 -2.10 -11.99 -5.78
C ILE A 179 -2.87 -12.16 -7.09
N THR A 180 -2.35 -11.57 -8.17
CA THR A 180 -2.99 -11.64 -9.50
C THR A 180 -2.99 -13.07 -10.04
N GLY A 181 -1.89 -13.80 -9.86
CA GLY A 181 -1.75 -15.19 -10.26
C GLY A 181 -2.70 -16.10 -9.52
N THR A 182 -2.78 -15.97 -8.19
CA THR A 182 -3.70 -16.75 -7.34
C THR A 182 -5.13 -16.52 -7.78
N ARG A 183 -5.54 -15.27 -7.99
CA ARG A 183 -6.88 -14.93 -8.42
C ARG A 183 -7.23 -15.53 -9.79
N ARG A 184 -6.34 -15.44 -10.79
CA ARG A 184 -6.56 -16.06 -12.10
C ARG A 184 -6.69 -17.58 -11.99
N LEU A 185 -5.89 -18.20 -11.13
CA LEU A 185 -5.96 -19.63 -10.84
C LEU A 185 -7.27 -20.03 -10.15
N MET A 186 -7.80 -19.20 -9.26
CA MET A 186 -9.09 -19.47 -8.61
C MET A 186 -10.24 -19.53 -9.63
N ASN A 187 -10.17 -18.73 -10.68
CA ASN A 187 -11.19 -18.67 -11.73
C ASN A 187 -10.96 -19.68 -12.88
N ASP A 188 -9.77 -20.32 -12.97
CA ASP A 188 -9.44 -21.31 -14.01
C ASP A 188 -9.13 -22.69 -13.40
N ALA A 189 -10.16 -23.56 -13.39
CA ALA A 189 -10.02 -24.93 -12.87
C ALA A 189 -8.98 -25.76 -13.63
N ALA A 190 -8.78 -25.50 -14.94
CA ALA A 190 -7.78 -26.23 -15.74
C ALA A 190 -6.36 -25.76 -15.38
N ALA A 191 -6.15 -24.45 -15.19
CA ALA A 191 -4.90 -23.91 -14.73
C ALA A 191 -4.55 -24.40 -13.31
N ARG A 192 -5.53 -24.47 -12.40
CA ARG A 192 -5.33 -25.07 -11.07
C ARG A 192 -4.84 -26.51 -11.14
N ARG A 193 -5.46 -27.34 -12.01
CA ARG A 193 -5.01 -28.72 -12.19
C ARG A 193 -3.59 -28.81 -12.73
N ARG A 194 -3.23 -27.95 -13.69
CA ARG A 194 -1.88 -27.88 -14.24
C ARG A 194 -0.86 -27.49 -13.17
N LEU A 195 -1.19 -26.47 -12.35
CA LEU A 195 -0.33 -26.04 -11.24
C LEU A 195 -0.10 -27.17 -10.25
N MET A 196 -1.17 -27.84 -9.81
CA MET A 196 -1.10 -28.99 -8.87
C MET A 196 -0.39 -30.22 -9.46
N ALA A 197 -0.24 -30.30 -10.78
CA ALA A 197 0.51 -31.36 -11.44
C ALA A 197 2.03 -31.11 -11.44
N MET A 198 2.49 -29.90 -11.19
CA MET A 198 3.91 -29.54 -11.18
C MET A 198 4.64 -30.17 -9.97
N PRO A 199 5.86 -30.72 -10.17
CA PRO A 199 6.56 -31.44 -9.12
C PRO A 199 6.89 -30.55 -7.91
N GLU A 200 7.25 -29.29 -8.13
CA GLU A 200 7.57 -28.32 -7.09
C GLU A 200 6.36 -28.06 -6.18
N ILE A 201 5.18 -27.90 -6.78
CA ILE A 201 3.92 -27.66 -6.04
C ILE A 201 3.49 -28.93 -5.31
N ARG A 202 3.69 -30.11 -5.91
CA ARG A 202 3.41 -31.39 -5.23
C ARG A 202 4.31 -31.58 -4.01
N ALA A 203 5.58 -31.19 -4.08
CA ALA A 203 6.49 -31.27 -2.95
C ALA A 203 5.99 -30.38 -1.80
N LEU A 204 5.62 -29.11 -2.07
CA LEU A 204 5.04 -28.23 -1.07
C LEU A 204 3.70 -28.74 -0.51
N ALA A 205 2.84 -29.28 -1.36
CA ALA A 205 1.55 -29.84 -0.95
C ALA A 205 1.69 -31.12 -0.11
N ALA A 206 2.78 -31.88 -0.28
CA ALA A 206 3.09 -33.05 0.51
C ALA A 206 3.68 -32.72 1.90
N HIS A 207 4.01 -31.45 2.17
CA HIS A 207 4.50 -31.04 3.47
C HIS A 207 3.45 -31.35 4.56
N PRO A 208 3.84 -31.93 5.71
CA PRO A 208 2.89 -32.44 6.71
C PRO A 208 1.86 -31.40 7.19
N THR A 209 2.31 -30.17 7.42
CA THR A 209 1.44 -29.07 7.88
C THR A 209 0.43 -28.63 6.80
N VAL A 210 0.86 -28.58 5.54
CA VAL A 210 -0.03 -28.28 4.39
C VAL A 210 -1.02 -29.40 4.19
N TYR A 211 -0.56 -30.65 4.25
CA TYR A 211 -1.41 -31.81 4.10
C TYR A 211 -2.49 -31.88 5.19
N GLN A 212 -2.14 -31.62 6.46
CA GLN A 212 -3.10 -31.54 7.56
C GLN A 212 -4.14 -30.43 7.38
N ALA A 213 -3.70 -29.24 6.90
CA ALA A 213 -4.63 -28.17 6.59
C ALA A 213 -5.57 -28.54 5.43
N TRP A 214 -5.05 -29.21 4.39
CA TRP A 214 -5.85 -29.65 3.24
C TRP A 214 -6.89 -30.73 3.59
N GLN A 215 -6.63 -31.59 4.57
CA GLN A 215 -7.58 -32.62 5.03
C GLN A 215 -8.74 -32.03 5.84
N ASP A 216 -8.61 -30.82 6.34
CA ASP A 216 -9.64 -30.17 7.12
C ASP A 216 -10.87 -29.82 6.26
N LYS A 217 -12.07 -30.18 6.75
CA LYS A 217 -13.32 -29.94 6.03
C LYS A 217 -13.66 -28.46 5.95
N ASP A 218 -13.34 -27.71 7.00
CA ASP A 218 -13.64 -26.27 7.07
C ASP A 218 -12.68 -25.50 6.14
N VAL A 219 -11.40 -25.87 6.09
CA VAL A 219 -10.44 -25.31 5.13
C VAL A 219 -10.89 -25.55 3.69
N ARG A 220 -11.36 -26.77 3.37
CA ARG A 220 -11.88 -27.07 2.03
C ARG A 220 -13.15 -26.30 1.69
N LYS A 221 -14.01 -26.09 2.67
CA LYS A 221 -15.21 -25.27 2.50
C LYS A 221 -14.85 -23.82 2.21
N LEU A 222 -13.99 -23.22 3.02
CA LEU A 222 -13.52 -21.84 2.84
C LEU A 222 -12.85 -21.63 1.46
N LEU A 223 -12.06 -22.62 1.01
CA LEU A 223 -11.47 -22.59 -0.34
C LEU A 223 -12.54 -22.65 -1.45
N ASN A 224 -13.59 -23.45 -1.30
CA ASN A 224 -14.67 -23.53 -2.27
C ASN A 224 -15.54 -22.26 -2.28
N ASP A 225 -15.73 -21.65 -1.11
CA ASP A 225 -16.50 -20.42 -0.94
C ASP A 225 -15.67 -19.16 -1.35
N ASN A 226 -14.39 -19.32 -1.74
CA ASN A 226 -13.45 -18.25 -2.05
C ASN A 226 -13.26 -17.24 -0.91
N ASP A 227 -13.51 -17.64 0.33
CA ASP A 227 -13.33 -16.83 1.52
C ASP A 227 -11.87 -16.90 1.98
N LEU A 228 -11.01 -16.12 1.29
CA LEU A 228 -9.58 -16.06 1.59
C LEU A 228 -9.29 -15.45 2.97
N THR A 229 -10.13 -14.56 3.45
CA THR A 229 -9.93 -13.90 4.73
C THR A 229 -10.06 -14.89 5.87
N SER A 230 -11.17 -15.62 5.92
CA SER A 230 -11.41 -16.67 6.90
C SER A 230 -10.44 -17.85 6.75
N LEU A 231 -10.01 -18.14 5.51
CA LEU A 231 -9.02 -19.17 5.24
C LEU A 231 -7.66 -18.87 5.89
N VAL A 232 -7.16 -17.65 5.74
CA VAL A 232 -5.86 -17.24 6.32
C VAL A 232 -5.93 -17.22 7.85
N ASP A 233 -7.10 -16.92 8.43
CA ASP A 233 -7.31 -16.92 9.87
C ASP A 233 -7.54 -18.31 10.46
N HIS A 234 -7.74 -19.32 9.63
CA HIS A 234 -7.97 -20.68 10.11
C HIS A 234 -6.74 -21.25 10.82
N PRO A 235 -6.88 -21.86 12.03
CA PRO A 235 -5.74 -22.27 12.87
C PRO A 235 -4.72 -23.17 12.17
N LYS A 236 -5.18 -24.15 11.38
CA LYS A 236 -4.29 -25.05 10.64
C LYS A 236 -3.57 -24.37 9.48
N VAL A 237 -4.23 -23.42 8.81
CA VAL A 237 -3.61 -22.63 7.76
C VAL A 237 -2.57 -21.70 8.37
N ARG A 238 -2.87 -21.06 9.49
CA ARG A 238 -1.91 -20.26 10.25
C ARG A 238 -0.70 -21.05 10.70
N ALA A 239 -0.93 -22.28 11.21
CA ALA A 239 0.17 -23.17 11.59
C ALA A 239 1.06 -23.54 10.38
N ALA A 240 0.49 -23.83 9.22
CA ALA A 240 1.25 -24.09 8.01
C ALA A 240 2.02 -22.85 7.53
N LEU A 241 1.41 -21.67 7.59
CA LEU A 241 2.07 -20.41 7.21
C LEU A 241 3.16 -19.99 8.20
N ALA A 242 3.12 -20.42 9.45
CA ALA A 242 4.13 -20.16 10.48
C ALA A 242 5.26 -21.19 10.49
N ASP A 243 5.16 -22.26 9.70
CA ASP A 243 6.16 -23.31 9.63
C ASP A 243 7.41 -22.83 8.88
N GLU A 244 8.51 -22.64 9.61
CA GLU A 244 9.76 -22.13 9.05
C GLU A 244 10.35 -23.06 7.97
N GLN A 245 10.16 -24.36 8.08
CA GLN A 245 10.66 -25.30 7.08
C GLN A 245 9.90 -25.12 5.77
N LEU A 246 8.56 -25.03 5.84
CA LEU A 246 7.72 -24.78 4.69
C LEU A 246 8.04 -23.42 4.03
N GLN A 247 8.28 -22.38 4.83
CA GLN A 247 8.67 -21.06 4.32
C GLN A 247 9.99 -21.13 3.54
N ARG A 248 11.02 -21.78 4.10
CA ARG A 248 12.33 -21.98 3.43
C ARG A 248 12.20 -22.81 2.14
N GLU A 249 11.32 -23.77 2.10
CA GLU A 249 11.04 -24.55 0.89
C GLU A 249 10.28 -23.71 -0.16
N ALA A 250 9.29 -22.94 0.27
CA ALA A 250 8.51 -22.07 -0.59
C ALA A 250 9.36 -20.92 -1.19
N GLU A 251 10.34 -20.39 -0.44
CA GLU A 251 11.26 -19.36 -0.93
C GLU A 251 12.17 -19.84 -2.08
N LYS A 252 12.48 -21.16 -2.11
CA LYS A 252 13.28 -21.76 -3.18
C LYS A 252 12.49 -21.96 -4.47
N VAL A 253 11.16 -21.87 -4.40
CA VAL A 253 10.25 -22.11 -5.52
C VAL A 253 9.82 -20.77 -6.11
N ASP A 254 10.02 -20.58 -7.40
CA ASP A 254 9.47 -19.43 -8.14
C ASP A 254 7.96 -19.60 -8.35
N LEU A 255 7.20 -19.39 -7.27
CA LEU A 255 5.74 -19.49 -7.31
C LEU A 255 5.09 -18.60 -8.39
N PRO A 256 5.48 -17.31 -8.56
CA PRO A 256 4.95 -16.49 -9.63
C PRO A 256 5.17 -17.07 -11.02
N GLY A 257 6.38 -17.57 -11.30
CA GLY A 257 6.73 -18.19 -12.58
C GLY A 257 5.97 -19.49 -12.83
N LEU A 258 5.75 -20.31 -11.80
CA LEU A 258 4.93 -21.52 -11.90
C LEU A 258 3.45 -21.21 -12.16
N MET A 259 2.91 -20.19 -11.48
CA MET A 259 1.53 -19.73 -11.72
C MET A 259 1.35 -19.23 -13.15
N GLU A 260 2.31 -18.45 -13.67
CA GLU A 260 2.28 -17.99 -15.06
C GLU A 260 2.33 -19.14 -16.05
N LYS A 261 3.20 -20.14 -15.83
CA LYS A 261 3.25 -21.36 -16.65
C LYS A 261 1.93 -22.12 -16.61
N ALA A 262 1.29 -22.23 -15.44
CA ALA A 262 0.00 -22.88 -15.30
C ALA A 262 -1.13 -22.16 -16.03
N LEU A 263 -1.07 -20.82 -16.08
CA LEU A 263 -2.07 -19.97 -16.75
C LEU A 263 -1.89 -19.92 -18.27
N LYS A 264 -0.67 -20.15 -18.79
CA LYS A 264 -0.44 -20.29 -20.23
C LYS A 264 -1.13 -21.56 -20.74
N LYS A 265 -2.00 -21.41 -21.76
CA LYS A 265 -2.60 -22.56 -22.42
C LYS A 265 -1.51 -23.36 -23.14
N PRO A 266 -1.52 -24.71 -23.07
CA PRO A 266 -0.64 -25.52 -23.89
C PRO A 266 -1.00 -25.27 -25.36
N GLY A 267 -0.12 -24.60 -26.12
CA GLY A 267 -0.32 -24.41 -27.55
C GLY A 267 -0.26 -22.96 -28.07
N ASN A 268 0.12 -22.01 -27.26
CA ASN A 268 0.52 -20.65 -27.73
C ASN A 268 1.98 -20.40 -27.42
#